data_8b6201107f21855949b938aed96ffc88
#
_entry.id   8b6201107f21855949b938aed96ffc88
#
_cell.length_a   1.000
_cell.length_b   1.000
_cell.length_c   1.000
_cell.angle_alpha   90.00
_cell.angle_beta   90.00
_cell.angle_gamma   90.00
#
_symmetry.space_group_name_H-M   'P 1'
#
loop_
_entity.id
_entity.type
_entity.pdbx_description
1 polymer ?
#
loop_
_entity_poly.entity_id
_entity_poly.type
_entity_poly.pdbx_seq_one_letter_code
_entity_poly.pdbx_strand_id
1 'polypeptide(L)'
;MTSHPKTLAAALVTAAALACAGTFAGFAVAQPMSYVLPPETAVFKPGPGVEAAENNCAACHSADYILTQPPKMGRPFWDAEVHKMISVYGAPIDEKDAKAIVDYLAATY
;
A
#
# COMPACT_ATOMS: atom_id res chain seq x y z
N MET A 1 1.19 -42.72 -57.44
CA MET A 1 0.42 -41.87 -56.40
C MET A 1 1.41 -40.86 -55.86
N THR A 2 1.46 -39.65 -56.44
CA THR A 2 2.37 -38.59 -56.06
C THR A 2 1.60 -37.67 -55.09
N SER A 3 1.84 -37.80 -53.78
CA SER A 3 1.31 -36.87 -52.77
C SER A 3 1.95 -35.49 -52.97
N HIS A 4 1.14 -34.48 -53.28
CA HIS A 4 1.61 -33.11 -53.49
C HIS A 4 2.18 -32.53 -52.20
N PRO A 5 3.42 -32.02 -52.17
CA PRO A 5 4.04 -31.47 -50.94
C PRO A 5 3.28 -30.28 -50.37
N LYS A 6 2.46 -29.60 -51.16
CA LYS A 6 1.63 -28.47 -50.73
C LYS A 6 0.49 -28.87 -49.80
N THR A 7 -0.05 -30.07 -49.91
CA THR A 7 -1.14 -30.57 -49.05
C THR A 7 -0.64 -31.01 -47.68
N LEU A 8 0.58 -31.56 -47.62
CA LEU A 8 1.24 -31.94 -46.37
C LEU A 8 1.62 -30.69 -45.54
N ALA A 9 2.12 -29.65 -46.19
CA ALA A 9 2.46 -28.40 -45.50
C ALA A 9 1.21 -27.68 -44.92
N ALA A 10 0.10 -27.68 -45.67
CA ALA A 10 -1.16 -27.10 -45.18
C ALA A 10 -1.74 -27.87 -43.99
N ALA A 11 -1.65 -29.20 -43.97
CA ALA A 11 -2.13 -30.00 -42.84
C ALA A 11 -1.29 -29.82 -41.57
N LEU A 12 0.02 -29.62 -41.68
CA LEU A 12 0.92 -29.35 -40.55
C LEU A 12 0.68 -27.95 -39.92
N VAL A 13 0.41 -26.95 -40.77
CA VAL A 13 0.12 -25.57 -40.25
C VAL A 13 -1.23 -25.52 -39.52
N THR A 14 -2.25 -26.22 -40.03
CA THR A 14 -3.56 -26.27 -39.33
C THR A 14 -3.49 -27.06 -38.04
N ALA A 15 -2.73 -28.14 -37.95
CA ALA A 15 -2.54 -28.90 -36.73
C ALA A 15 -1.78 -28.09 -35.65
N ALA A 16 -0.77 -27.31 -36.02
CA ALA A 16 -0.04 -26.43 -35.12
C ALA A 16 -0.92 -25.28 -34.60
N ALA A 17 -1.78 -24.68 -35.42
CA ALA A 17 -2.69 -23.63 -35.03
C ALA A 17 -3.76 -24.12 -34.04
N LEU A 18 -4.27 -25.35 -34.21
CA LEU A 18 -5.23 -25.95 -33.25
C LEU A 18 -4.56 -26.32 -31.92
N ALA A 19 -3.29 -26.74 -31.91
CA ALA A 19 -2.56 -27.02 -30.67
C ALA A 19 -2.29 -25.75 -29.85
N CYS A 20 -2.01 -24.63 -30.49
CA CYS A 20 -1.84 -23.32 -29.80
C CYS A 20 -3.15 -22.78 -29.24
N ALA A 21 -4.29 -23.02 -29.85
CA ALA A 21 -5.60 -22.55 -29.37
C ALA A 21 -6.06 -23.25 -28.06
N GLY A 22 -5.58 -24.48 -27.82
CA GLY A 22 -5.95 -25.29 -26.64
C GLY A 22 -5.25 -24.90 -25.35
N THR A 23 -4.17 -24.11 -25.39
CA THR A 23 -3.37 -23.76 -24.19
C THR A 23 -3.85 -22.53 -23.44
N PHE A 24 -4.82 -21.77 -23.98
CA PHE A 24 -5.35 -20.56 -23.35
C PHE A 24 -6.63 -20.76 -22.50
N ALA A 25 -7.09 -22.00 -22.33
CA ALA A 25 -8.35 -22.29 -21.62
C ALA A 25 -8.24 -22.34 -20.08
N GLY A 26 -7.10 -21.94 -19.51
CA GLY A 26 -6.92 -21.86 -18.07
C GLY A 26 -6.97 -20.41 -17.55
N PHE A 27 -8.09 -19.70 -17.73
CA PHE A 27 -8.30 -18.46 -17.01
C PHE A 27 -8.42 -18.77 -15.52
N ALA A 28 -7.41 -18.38 -14.74
CA ALA A 28 -7.53 -18.39 -13.30
C ALA A 28 -8.61 -17.37 -12.90
N VAL A 29 -9.80 -17.84 -12.60
CA VAL A 29 -10.86 -17.01 -12.05
C VAL A 29 -10.48 -16.72 -10.61
N ALA A 30 -10.03 -15.49 -10.34
CA ALA A 30 -9.80 -15.04 -8.98
C ALA A 30 -11.12 -15.08 -8.22
N GLN A 31 -11.20 -15.89 -7.17
CA GLN A 31 -12.34 -15.91 -6.28
C GLN A 31 -12.25 -14.73 -5.31
N PRO A 32 -13.33 -13.98 -5.10
CA PRO A 32 -13.34 -12.95 -4.08
C PRO A 32 -13.10 -13.59 -2.71
N MET A 33 -12.03 -13.16 -2.04
CA MET A 33 -11.73 -13.62 -0.69
C MET A 33 -12.29 -12.61 0.30
N SER A 34 -13.17 -13.07 1.18
CA SER A 34 -13.61 -12.27 2.31
C SER A 34 -12.57 -12.40 3.43
N TYR A 35 -11.98 -11.27 3.80
CA TYR A 35 -11.01 -11.19 4.90
C TYR A 35 -11.53 -10.24 5.97
N VAL A 36 -11.57 -10.73 7.20
CA VAL A 36 -11.88 -9.90 8.37
C VAL A 36 -10.57 -9.31 8.88
N LEU A 37 -10.43 -7.99 8.79
CA LEU A 37 -9.26 -7.31 9.34
C LEU A 37 -9.20 -7.53 10.85
N PRO A 38 -8.01 -7.82 11.42
CA PRO A 38 -7.86 -7.83 12.87
C PRO A 38 -8.18 -6.44 13.44
N PRO A 39 -8.66 -6.35 14.69
CA PRO A 39 -8.91 -5.07 15.32
C PRO A 39 -7.60 -4.27 15.42
N GLU A 40 -7.67 -2.96 15.16
CA GLU A 40 -6.55 -2.05 15.38
C GLU A 40 -6.25 -1.98 16.89
N THR A 41 -5.03 -2.33 17.26
CA THR A 41 -4.59 -2.35 18.66
C THR A 41 -3.53 -1.30 18.98
N ALA A 42 -2.92 -0.70 17.93
CA ALA A 42 -1.96 0.36 18.12
C ALA A 42 -2.66 1.67 18.50
N VAL A 43 -2.31 2.20 19.65
CA VAL A 43 -2.83 3.47 20.14
C VAL A 43 -1.69 4.44 20.41
N PHE A 44 -1.95 5.72 20.25
CA PHE A 44 -1.01 6.75 20.65
C PHE A 44 -0.80 6.74 22.16
N LYS A 45 0.43 6.97 22.62
CA LYS A 45 0.72 7.12 24.05
C LYS A 45 0.02 8.36 24.58
N PRO A 46 -0.58 8.31 25.78
CA PRO A 46 -1.22 9.48 26.35
C PRO A 46 -0.24 10.61 26.63
N GLY A 47 -0.62 11.84 26.33
CA GLY A 47 0.20 13.03 26.56
C GLY A 47 -0.46 14.30 26.02
N PRO A 48 0.03 15.47 26.42
CA PRO A 48 -0.49 16.74 25.90
C PRO A 48 -0.36 16.81 24.38
N GLY A 49 -1.46 17.09 23.68
CA GLY A 49 -1.49 17.17 22.21
C GLY A 49 -1.80 15.85 21.49
N VAL A 50 -2.04 14.76 22.22
CA VAL A 50 -2.40 13.45 21.61
C VAL A 50 -3.62 13.54 20.71
N GLU A 51 -4.64 14.34 21.09
CA GLU A 51 -5.86 14.51 20.29
C GLU A 51 -5.58 15.07 18.88
N ALA A 52 -4.62 15.99 18.76
CA ALA A 52 -4.23 16.52 17.46
C ALA A 52 -3.58 15.42 16.60
N ALA A 53 -2.74 14.56 17.19
CA ALA A 53 -2.15 13.43 16.50
C ALA A 53 -3.23 12.40 16.09
N GLU A 54 -4.11 12.02 16.97
CA GLU A 54 -5.20 11.06 16.70
C GLU A 54 -6.11 11.56 15.58
N ASN A 55 -6.54 12.80 15.62
CA ASN A 55 -7.45 13.37 14.63
C ASN A 55 -6.85 13.53 13.24
N ASN A 56 -5.55 13.76 13.16
CA ASN A 56 -4.89 14.03 11.88
C ASN A 56 -4.13 12.82 11.32
N CYS A 57 -3.41 12.08 12.14
CA CYS A 57 -2.55 10.99 11.65
C CYS A 57 -3.35 9.72 11.35
N ALA A 58 -4.33 9.36 12.18
CA ALA A 58 -5.12 8.15 12.02
C ALA A 58 -6.01 8.12 10.76
N ALA A 59 -6.14 9.25 10.06
CA ALA A 59 -6.87 9.30 8.79
C ALA A 59 -6.19 8.53 7.65
N CYS A 60 -4.87 8.32 7.72
CA CYS A 60 -4.10 7.74 6.62
C CYS A 60 -3.31 6.48 7.01
N HIS A 61 -2.89 6.34 8.24
CA HIS A 61 -2.13 5.18 8.73
C HIS A 61 -2.36 4.94 10.22
N SER A 62 -1.98 3.75 10.70
CA SER A 62 -2.14 3.41 12.12
C SER A 62 -1.05 4.05 12.99
N ALA A 63 -1.28 4.07 14.31
CA ALA A 63 -0.29 4.52 15.28
C ALA A 63 1.00 3.69 15.29
N ASP A 64 0.97 2.45 14.74
CA ASP A 64 2.16 1.61 14.59
C ASP A 64 3.28 2.29 13.83
N TYR A 65 2.95 3.10 12.83
CA TYR A 65 3.96 3.85 12.09
C TYR A 65 4.82 4.75 13.01
N ILE A 66 4.19 5.38 13.99
CA ILE A 66 4.91 6.20 14.99
C ILE A 66 5.71 5.32 15.96
N LEU A 67 5.09 4.21 16.41
CA LEU A 67 5.70 3.30 17.38
C LEU A 67 6.95 2.58 16.83
N THR A 68 7.03 2.40 15.52
CA THR A 68 8.17 1.75 14.85
C THR A 68 9.33 2.70 14.50
N GLN A 69 9.16 4.00 14.69
CA GLN A 69 10.25 4.96 14.48
C GLN A 69 11.35 4.79 15.52
N PRO A 70 12.61 5.10 15.18
CA PRO A 70 13.69 5.08 16.18
C PRO A 70 13.37 5.96 17.38
N PRO A 71 13.62 5.52 18.61
CA PRO A 71 13.27 6.30 19.79
C PRO A 71 14.20 7.52 19.95
N LYS A 72 13.66 8.58 20.56
CA LYS A 72 14.41 9.76 20.96
C LYS A 72 15.05 10.55 19.79
N MET A 73 14.43 10.55 18.65
CA MET A 73 14.89 11.34 17.50
C MET A 73 14.78 12.85 17.71
N GLY A 74 13.93 13.26 18.64
CA GLY A 74 13.76 14.65 19.04
C GLY A 74 12.97 15.52 18.07
N ARG A 75 12.79 16.77 18.44
CA ARG A 75 11.96 17.74 17.69
C ARG A 75 12.34 17.90 16.22
N PRO A 76 13.61 18.07 15.82
CA PRO A 76 13.94 18.29 14.41
C PRO A 76 13.48 17.15 13.49
N PHE A 77 13.53 15.91 13.97
CA PHE A 77 13.04 14.75 13.22
C PHE A 77 11.52 14.82 13.06
N TRP A 78 10.78 15.02 14.14
CA TRP A 78 9.32 15.06 14.09
C TRP A 78 8.79 16.26 13.31
N ASP A 79 9.47 17.40 13.37
CA ASP A 79 9.15 18.55 12.54
C ASP A 79 9.27 18.25 11.05
N ALA A 80 10.38 17.61 10.66
CA ALA A 80 10.59 17.19 9.28
C ALA A 80 9.56 16.16 8.81
N GLU A 81 9.19 15.20 9.66
CA GLU A 81 8.19 14.17 9.33
C GLU A 81 6.79 14.77 9.17
N VAL A 82 6.33 15.62 10.11
CA VAL A 82 5.04 16.30 9.99
C VAL A 82 4.98 17.21 8.77
N HIS A 83 6.06 17.97 8.53
CA HIS A 83 6.15 18.81 7.33
C HIS A 83 6.09 17.99 6.03
N LYS A 84 6.74 16.83 6.00
CA LYS A 84 6.68 15.91 4.86
C LYS A 84 5.25 15.39 4.62
N MET A 85 4.51 15.06 5.67
CA MET A 85 3.09 14.65 5.52
C MET A 85 2.26 15.75 4.87
N ILE A 86 2.47 17.00 5.25
CA ILE A 86 1.75 18.16 4.71
C ILE A 86 2.19 18.45 3.27
N SER A 87 3.52 18.63 3.04
CA SER A 87 4.03 19.18 1.79
C SER A 87 4.14 18.15 0.66
N VAL A 88 4.41 16.87 0.98
CA VAL A 88 4.63 15.82 0.00
C VAL A 88 3.39 14.95 -0.18
N TYR A 89 2.74 14.59 0.92
CA TYR A 89 1.58 13.70 0.90
C TYR A 89 0.24 14.42 0.94
N GLY A 90 0.25 15.75 1.10
CA GLY A 90 -0.96 16.56 1.05
C GLY A 90 -1.89 16.39 2.27
N ALA A 91 -1.34 16.01 3.42
CA ALA A 91 -2.14 15.85 4.63
C ALA A 91 -2.80 17.21 5.01
N PRO A 92 -4.12 17.26 5.23
CA PRO A 92 -4.85 18.49 5.49
C PRO A 92 -4.72 18.93 6.95
N ILE A 93 -3.50 19.14 7.43
CA ILE A 93 -3.16 19.52 8.79
C ILE A 93 -2.90 21.03 8.83
N ASP A 94 -3.62 21.75 9.65
CA ASP A 94 -3.38 23.19 9.84
C ASP A 94 -2.12 23.48 10.68
N GLU A 95 -1.64 24.73 10.64
CA GLU A 95 -0.39 25.12 11.30
C GLU A 95 -0.46 24.94 12.83
N LYS A 96 -1.61 25.17 13.45
CA LYS A 96 -1.83 25.01 14.90
C LYS A 96 -1.70 23.53 15.28
N ASP A 97 -2.38 22.66 14.55
CA ASP A 97 -2.35 21.23 14.79
C ASP A 97 -0.97 20.64 14.44
N ALA A 98 -0.33 21.08 13.37
CA ALA A 98 1.02 20.67 13.02
C ALA A 98 2.01 20.95 14.16
N LYS A 99 1.93 22.16 14.74
CA LYS A 99 2.75 22.51 15.91
C LYS A 99 2.45 21.63 17.12
N ALA A 100 1.18 21.41 17.44
CA ALA A 100 0.76 20.58 18.58
C ALA A 100 1.22 19.12 18.40
N ILE A 101 1.12 18.58 17.19
CA ILE A 101 1.60 17.23 16.85
C ILE A 101 3.12 17.12 17.04
N VAL A 102 3.89 18.08 16.53
CA VAL A 102 5.36 18.07 16.69
C VAL A 102 5.74 18.17 18.18
N ASP A 103 5.07 19.04 18.93
CA ASP A 103 5.31 19.18 20.37
C ASP A 103 5.03 17.87 21.12
N TYR A 104 3.91 17.23 20.81
CA TYR A 104 3.51 15.94 21.37
C TYR A 104 4.50 14.81 21.04
N LEU A 105 4.80 14.64 19.74
CA LEU A 105 5.69 13.57 19.30
C LEU A 105 7.10 13.71 19.87
N ALA A 106 7.65 14.92 19.86
CA ALA A 106 8.97 15.19 20.41
C ALA A 106 9.08 14.99 21.94
N ALA A 107 7.96 15.14 22.65
CA ALA A 107 7.91 14.93 24.10
C ALA A 107 7.65 13.46 24.49
N THR A 108 7.04 12.68 23.60
CA THR A 108 6.48 11.36 23.93
C THR A 108 7.30 10.21 23.33
N TYR A 109 7.97 10.44 22.20
CA TYR A 109 8.71 9.44 21.44
C TYR A 109 10.16 9.89 21.16
#